data_ee84bddb4202eb43d622115cf647c32c
#
_entry.id   ee84bddb4202eb43d622115cf647c32c
#
_cell.length_a   1.000
_cell.length_b   1.000
_cell.length_c   1.000
_cell.angle_alpha   90.00
_cell.angle_beta   90.00
_cell.angle_gamma   90.00
#
_symmetry.space_group_name_H-M   'P 1'
#
loop_
_entity.id
_entity.type
_entity.pdbx_description
1 polymer ?
#
loop_
_entity_poly.entity_id
_entity_poly.type
_entity_poly.pdbx_seq_one_letter_code
_entity_poly.pdbx_strand_id
1 'polypeptide(L)'
;MASMTPTRASGSRGPAAGDEAPVRRSLLHHPMGLYYLLLGATLALLGLGLLMVLSASSVLSIKLHGSAYTLAQRQLLFAAIGVVLMIVGTRLSVKVWRRLAWPALIGAFLLLVAVLVVGVEVSGQRNWIDIIGPFRLQPSEFAKIALILWAADILARKEPMLDRWSHLLVPVLPVTGMMLVLVLLEGDVGNSLILAVIACGVLFAAGAPLRLFVALGAAGLAGIALLTMAAPYRMSRFTIWLDPSSDRLGDGWQVTQGQFALGTGGWWGLGLGASREKWGSLPEAHTDFIFPVVGEELGLIGTLAVLALFAVIAFVAFRLVHSADDAFVRLASAGVGTWIVFQAVVNIGAVLSLLPITGVPLPLVSYGGSSLVPLLISLGMLMSFARTAGATAGGAPVAPVKLTVIDGGPTTQRRTSTAKSPTTSSAKRKRTSPTGAARPTRRARTP
;
A
#
# COMPACT_ATOMS: atom_id res chain seq x y z
N MET A 1 -31.63 -60.56 67.31
CA MET A 1 -32.18 -59.26 66.90
C MET A 1 -31.07 -58.48 66.22
N ALA A 2 -31.09 -58.49 64.85
CA ALA A 2 -30.10 -57.85 64.04
C ALA A 2 -30.63 -56.49 63.57
N SER A 3 -29.88 -55.44 63.89
CA SER A 3 -30.16 -54.06 63.50
C SER A 3 -29.45 -53.77 62.08
N MET A 4 -30.24 -53.58 61.06
CA MET A 4 -29.79 -53.12 59.76
C MET A 4 -29.69 -51.59 59.72
N THR A 5 -28.52 -51.08 59.51
CA THR A 5 -28.26 -49.66 59.21
C THR A 5 -28.28 -49.41 57.66
N PRO A 6 -28.98 -48.41 57.17
CA PRO A 6 -28.98 -48.14 55.71
C PRO A 6 -27.76 -47.32 55.33
N THR A 7 -27.08 -47.80 54.29
CA THR A 7 -25.93 -47.16 53.64
C THR A 7 -26.40 -45.95 52.81
N ARG A 8 -25.84 -44.77 53.11
CA ARG A 8 -26.11 -43.51 52.49
C ARG A 8 -25.30 -43.45 51.17
N ALA A 9 -25.97 -43.41 49.99
CA ALA A 9 -25.36 -43.22 48.70
C ALA A 9 -24.76 -41.81 48.61
N SER A 10 -23.45 -41.73 48.38
CA SER A 10 -22.73 -40.49 48.07
C SER A 10 -23.00 -40.11 46.63
N GLY A 11 -23.82 -39.08 46.39
CA GLY A 11 -23.97 -38.45 45.10
C GLY A 11 -22.68 -37.75 44.67
N SER A 12 -22.07 -38.24 43.61
CA SER A 12 -20.97 -37.57 42.93
C SER A 12 -21.50 -36.28 42.27
N ARG A 13 -21.18 -35.14 42.87
CA ARG A 13 -21.33 -33.84 42.18
C ARG A 13 -20.38 -33.84 40.99
N GLY A 14 -20.93 -33.79 39.78
CA GLY A 14 -20.18 -33.52 38.57
C GLY A 14 -19.45 -32.17 38.67
N PRO A 15 -18.34 -31.99 37.97
CA PRO A 15 -17.59 -30.74 37.98
C PRO A 15 -18.51 -29.60 37.55
N ALA A 16 -18.56 -28.53 38.37
CA ALA A 16 -19.24 -27.29 38.06
C ALA A 16 -18.73 -26.78 36.74
N ALA A 17 -19.65 -26.46 35.81
CA ALA A 17 -19.34 -25.74 34.61
C ALA A 17 -18.59 -24.46 35.02
N GLY A 18 -17.28 -24.46 34.77
CA GLY A 18 -16.46 -23.28 34.97
C GLY A 18 -17.02 -22.14 34.16
N ASP A 19 -17.28 -21.01 34.78
CA ASP A 19 -17.47 -19.71 34.14
C ASP A 19 -16.23 -19.45 33.23
N GLU A 20 -16.31 -19.86 31.97
CA GLU A 20 -15.37 -19.40 30.95
C GLU A 20 -15.57 -17.88 30.82
N ALA A 21 -14.69 -17.12 31.49
CA ALA A 21 -14.62 -15.69 31.30
C ALA A 21 -14.60 -15.40 29.82
N PRO A 22 -15.41 -14.46 29.31
CA PRO A 22 -15.45 -14.15 27.88
C PRO A 22 -14.05 -13.79 27.42
N VAL A 23 -13.44 -14.66 26.62
CA VAL A 23 -12.17 -14.37 25.97
C VAL A 23 -12.37 -13.06 25.23
N ARG A 24 -11.77 -11.98 25.71
CA ARG A 24 -11.74 -10.68 25.04
C ARG A 24 -11.10 -10.93 23.67
N ARG A 25 -11.93 -11.14 22.66
CA ARG A 25 -11.47 -11.24 21.26
C ARG A 25 -10.77 -9.92 20.96
N SER A 26 -9.45 -9.96 20.78
CA SER A 26 -8.68 -8.77 20.42
C SER A 26 -9.27 -8.18 19.16
N LEU A 27 -9.22 -6.86 19.00
CA LEU A 27 -9.70 -6.13 17.81
C LEU A 27 -9.13 -6.73 16.50
N LEU A 28 -7.97 -7.37 16.58
CA LEU A 28 -7.29 -8.05 15.47
C LEU A 28 -8.00 -9.35 15.02
N HIS A 29 -8.80 -9.97 15.86
CA HIS A 29 -9.61 -11.17 15.54
C HIS A 29 -11.04 -10.82 15.10
N HIS A 30 -11.40 -9.53 15.16
CA HIS A 30 -12.69 -9.08 14.66
C HIS A 30 -12.63 -9.03 13.12
N PRO A 31 -13.63 -9.56 12.39
CA PRO A 31 -13.63 -9.59 10.93
C PRO A 31 -13.46 -8.20 10.29
N MET A 32 -13.89 -7.13 10.96
CA MET A 32 -13.73 -5.74 10.51
C MET A 32 -12.57 -4.99 11.17
N GLY A 33 -11.72 -5.67 11.96
CA GLY A 33 -10.65 -5.02 12.73
C GLY A 33 -9.65 -4.25 11.85
N LEU A 34 -9.18 -4.86 10.77
CA LEU A 34 -8.25 -4.22 9.83
C LEU A 34 -8.87 -3.00 9.14
N TYR A 35 -10.16 -3.06 8.81
CA TYR A 35 -10.89 -1.92 8.23
C TYR A 35 -10.92 -0.73 9.19
N TYR A 36 -11.31 -0.93 10.45
CA TYR A 36 -11.40 0.16 11.42
C TYR A 36 -10.04 0.71 11.84
N LEU A 37 -9.02 -0.14 11.92
CA LEU A 37 -7.64 0.31 12.16
C LEU A 37 -7.14 1.22 11.03
N LEU A 38 -7.36 0.82 9.77
CA LEU A 38 -6.96 1.61 8.62
C LEU A 38 -7.73 2.92 8.54
N LEU A 39 -9.05 2.88 8.75
CA LEU A 39 -9.90 4.07 8.77
C LEU A 39 -9.47 5.05 9.86
N GLY A 40 -9.26 4.56 11.09
CA GLY A 40 -8.84 5.37 12.23
C GLY A 40 -7.48 6.04 11.99
N ALA A 41 -6.48 5.28 11.52
CA ALA A 41 -5.16 5.82 11.20
C ALA A 41 -5.21 6.85 10.06
N THR A 42 -6.01 6.58 9.01
CA THR A 42 -6.18 7.51 7.88
C THR A 42 -6.81 8.81 8.33
N LEU A 43 -7.92 8.75 9.10
CA LEU A 43 -8.61 9.95 9.56
C LEU A 43 -7.79 10.73 10.59
N ALA A 44 -7.03 10.05 11.45
CA ALA A 44 -6.14 10.69 12.42
C ALA A 44 -5.01 11.44 11.70
N LEU A 45 -4.32 10.81 10.73
CA LEU A 45 -3.27 11.49 9.94
C LEU A 45 -3.84 12.63 9.10
N LEU A 46 -5.00 12.44 8.46
CA LEU A 46 -5.65 13.48 7.67
C LEU A 46 -6.07 14.67 8.55
N GLY A 47 -6.69 14.42 9.71
CA GLY A 47 -7.08 15.45 10.65
C GLY A 47 -5.87 16.24 11.18
N LEU A 48 -4.83 15.53 11.59
CA LEU A 48 -3.56 16.14 12.00
C LEU A 48 -2.95 16.94 10.85
N GLY A 49 -2.92 16.39 9.63
CA GLY A 49 -2.41 17.08 8.45
C GLY A 49 -3.17 18.39 8.14
N LEU A 50 -4.50 18.40 8.22
CA LEU A 50 -5.28 19.61 8.01
C LEU A 50 -4.98 20.68 9.06
N LEU A 51 -4.83 20.31 10.33
CA LEU A 51 -4.45 21.21 11.41
C LEU A 51 -3.04 21.77 11.20
N MET A 52 -2.10 20.90 10.84
CA MET A 52 -0.70 21.31 10.64
C MET A 52 -0.52 22.17 9.37
N VAL A 53 -1.24 21.86 8.29
CA VAL A 53 -1.25 22.70 7.09
C VAL A 53 -1.84 24.09 7.41
N LEU A 54 -2.91 24.18 8.19
CA LEU A 54 -3.44 25.46 8.63
C LEU A 54 -2.41 26.24 9.42
N SER A 55 -1.72 25.62 10.37
CA SER A 55 -0.67 26.27 11.16
C SER A 55 0.51 26.70 10.30
N ALA A 56 1.12 25.77 9.57
CA ALA A 56 2.35 25.99 8.80
C ALA A 56 2.16 26.96 7.62
N SER A 57 0.97 26.95 6.98
CA SER A 57 0.72 27.79 5.80
C SER A 57 0.18 29.18 6.13
N SER A 58 -0.25 29.47 7.36
CA SER A 58 -0.97 30.68 7.73
C SER A 58 -0.21 31.95 7.36
N VAL A 59 1.08 32.03 7.68
CA VAL A 59 1.92 33.22 7.41
C VAL A 59 2.15 33.41 5.92
N LEU A 60 2.47 32.33 5.20
CA LEU A 60 2.67 32.38 3.74
C LEU A 60 1.36 32.75 3.02
N SER A 61 0.25 32.20 3.48
CA SER A 61 -1.07 32.46 2.92
C SER A 61 -1.48 33.95 3.07
N ILE A 62 -1.16 34.58 4.20
CA ILE A 62 -1.35 36.03 4.38
C ILE A 62 -0.50 36.81 3.39
N LYS A 63 0.79 36.48 3.26
CA LYS A 63 1.71 37.16 2.35
C LYS A 63 1.29 37.08 0.89
N LEU A 64 0.80 35.91 0.44
CA LEU A 64 0.46 35.66 -0.97
C LEU A 64 -0.99 36.03 -1.34
N HIS A 65 -1.93 35.88 -0.41
CA HIS A 65 -3.37 35.96 -0.69
C HIS A 65 -4.12 36.93 0.21
N GLY A 66 -3.44 37.57 1.16
CA GLY A 66 -4.08 38.48 2.12
C GLY A 66 -4.95 37.82 3.20
N SER A 67 -5.04 36.46 3.21
CA SER A 67 -5.81 35.70 4.18
C SER A 67 -5.04 34.49 4.67
N ALA A 68 -5.05 34.21 5.97
CA ALA A 68 -4.39 33.07 6.60
C ALA A 68 -4.97 31.71 6.17
N TYR A 69 -6.21 31.70 5.68
CA TYR A 69 -7.00 30.48 5.47
C TYR A 69 -6.99 29.95 4.03
N THR A 70 -6.52 30.74 3.06
CA THR A 70 -6.67 30.38 1.61
C THR A 70 -6.04 29.04 1.26
N LEU A 71 -4.81 28.76 1.70
CA LEU A 71 -4.14 27.49 1.44
C LEU A 71 -4.82 26.33 2.19
N ALA A 72 -5.17 26.55 3.46
CA ALA A 72 -5.88 25.54 4.25
C ALA A 72 -7.28 25.22 3.68
N GLN A 73 -8.03 26.20 3.16
CA GLN A 73 -9.31 25.98 2.49
C GLN A 73 -9.17 25.15 1.22
N ARG A 74 -8.11 25.38 0.41
CA ARG A 74 -7.80 24.54 -0.75
C ARG A 74 -7.50 23.11 -0.33
N GLN A 75 -6.68 22.91 0.70
CA GLN A 75 -6.37 21.58 1.24
C GLN A 75 -7.64 20.88 1.76
N LEU A 76 -8.50 21.60 2.49
CA LEU A 76 -9.78 21.07 2.98
C LEU A 76 -10.71 20.63 1.85
N LEU A 77 -10.77 21.39 0.75
CA LEU A 77 -11.57 21.00 -0.42
C LEU A 77 -11.05 19.72 -1.07
N PHE A 78 -9.73 19.60 -1.27
CA PHE A 78 -9.13 18.37 -1.78
C PHE A 78 -9.31 17.19 -0.82
N ALA A 79 -9.21 17.43 0.49
CA ALA A 79 -9.50 16.43 1.51
C ALA A 79 -10.97 15.97 1.45
N ALA A 80 -11.92 16.88 1.31
CA ALA A 80 -13.34 16.55 1.19
C ALA A 80 -13.61 15.69 -0.06
N ILE A 81 -13.08 16.11 -1.23
CA ILE A 81 -13.16 15.32 -2.47
C ILE A 81 -12.52 13.95 -2.28
N GLY A 82 -11.32 13.91 -1.72
CA GLY A 82 -10.59 12.66 -1.49
C GLY A 82 -11.33 11.72 -0.53
N VAL A 83 -11.91 12.23 0.56
CA VAL A 83 -12.71 11.44 1.50
C VAL A 83 -13.97 10.88 0.84
N VAL A 84 -14.67 11.66 0.02
CA VAL A 84 -15.81 11.15 -0.75
C VAL A 84 -15.38 10.02 -1.67
N LEU A 85 -14.29 10.20 -2.42
CA LEU A 85 -13.75 9.16 -3.30
C LEU A 85 -13.21 7.96 -2.53
N MET A 86 -12.62 8.16 -1.36
CA MET A 86 -12.24 7.09 -0.44
C MET A 86 -13.46 6.26 -0.02
N ILE A 87 -14.54 6.92 0.41
CA ILE A 87 -15.79 6.25 0.81
C ILE A 87 -16.38 5.48 -0.37
N VAL A 88 -16.43 6.07 -1.56
CA VAL A 88 -16.83 5.35 -2.79
C VAL A 88 -15.92 4.15 -3.02
N GLY A 89 -14.60 4.34 -2.92
CA GLY A 89 -13.60 3.27 -3.05
C GLY A 89 -13.84 2.10 -2.10
N THR A 90 -14.23 2.36 -0.84
CA THR A 90 -14.56 1.31 0.13
C THR A 90 -15.77 0.46 -0.27
N ARG A 91 -16.67 1.00 -1.12
CA ARG A 91 -17.87 0.30 -1.58
C ARG A 91 -17.64 -0.50 -2.87
N LEU A 92 -16.58 -0.21 -3.60
CA LEU A 92 -16.24 -0.91 -4.84
C LEU A 92 -15.79 -2.35 -4.56
N SER A 93 -16.24 -3.27 -5.40
CA SER A 93 -15.79 -4.67 -5.34
C SER A 93 -14.42 -4.84 -6.00
N VAL A 94 -13.69 -5.89 -5.63
CA VAL A 94 -12.40 -6.27 -6.25
C VAL A 94 -12.50 -6.35 -7.77
N LYS A 95 -13.65 -6.87 -8.29
CA LYS A 95 -13.90 -6.95 -9.73
C LYS A 95 -13.92 -5.59 -10.43
N VAL A 96 -14.44 -4.56 -9.77
CA VAL A 96 -14.47 -3.20 -10.31
C VAL A 96 -13.06 -2.61 -10.34
N TRP A 97 -12.29 -2.76 -9.25
CA TRP A 97 -10.89 -2.33 -9.22
C TRP A 97 -10.05 -2.97 -10.32
N ARG A 98 -10.22 -4.27 -10.56
CA ARG A 98 -9.55 -4.97 -11.68
C ARG A 98 -9.96 -4.44 -13.05
N ARG A 99 -11.24 -4.09 -13.26
CA ARG A 99 -11.70 -3.48 -14.52
C ARG A 99 -11.12 -2.10 -14.76
N LEU A 100 -10.86 -1.35 -13.70
CA LEU A 100 -10.25 -0.02 -13.76
C LEU A 100 -8.74 -0.06 -14.08
N ALA A 101 -8.07 -1.20 -13.96
CA ALA A 101 -6.63 -1.34 -14.14
C ALA A 101 -6.12 -0.80 -15.49
N TRP A 102 -6.72 -1.23 -16.61
CA TRP A 102 -6.34 -0.78 -17.95
C TRP A 102 -6.75 0.66 -18.26
N PRO A 103 -7.99 1.10 -18.01
CA PRO A 103 -8.37 2.49 -18.18
C PRO A 103 -7.52 3.46 -17.36
N ALA A 104 -7.19 3.09 -16.11
CA ALA A 104 -6.33 3.92 -15.25
C ALA A 104 -4.91 4.03 -15.82
N LEU A 105 -4.33 2.94 -16.30
CA LEU A 105 -3.00 2.95 -16.92
C LEU A 105 -2.98 3.83 -18.18
N ILE A 106 -3.94 3.65 -19.09
CA ILE A 106 -4.03 4.44 -20.31
C ILE A 106 -4.22 5.93 -19.97
N GLY A 107 -5.12 6.25 -19.04
CA GLY A 107 -5.35 7.60 -18.54
C GLY A 107 -4.09 8.22 -17.93
N ALA A 108 -3.33 7.46 -17.15
CA ALA A 108 -2.06 7.90 -16.56
C ALA A 108 -1.01 8.22 -17.65
N PHE A 109 -0.86 7.36 -18.66
CA PHE A 109 0.05 7.64 -19.77
C PHE A 109 -0.37 8.89 -20.55
N LEU A 110 -1.66 9.06 -20.83
CA LEU A 110 -2.15 10.25 -21.53
C LEU A 110 -1.89 11.52 -20.71
N LEU A 111 -2.08 11.47 -19.38
CA LEU A 111 -1.79 12.60 -18.50
C LEU A 111 -0.29 12.90 -18.40
N LEU A 112 0.57 11.87 -18.32
CA LEU A 112 2.04 12.06 -18.32
C LEU A 112 2.55 12.63 -19.63
N VAL A 113 1.99 12.23 -20.77
CA VAL A 113 2.33 12.83 -22.07
C VAL A 113 1.76 14.25 -22.16
N ALA A 114 0.53 14.47 -21.70
CA ALA A 114 -0.10 15.78 -21.73
C ALA A 114 0.70 16.83 -20.92
N VAL A 115 1.23 16.47 -19.73
CA VAL A 115 2.00 17.41 -18.91
C VAL A 115 3.30 17.84 -19.58
N LEU A 116 3.92 17.01 -20.40
CA LEU A 116 5.12 17.39 -21.17
C LEU A 116 4.82 18.46 -22.22
N VAL A 117 3.58 18.49 -22.75
CA VAL A 117 3.15 19.44 -23.80
C VAL A 117 2.53 20.69 -23.19
N VAL A 118 1.56 20.55 -22.28
CA VAL A 118 0.76 21.66 -21.73
C VAL A 118 1.09 22.00 -20.28
N GLY A 119 2.07 21.30 -19.67
CA GLY A 119 2.43 21.48 -18.27
C GLY A 119 3.04 22.84 -17.99
N VAL A 120 2.76 23.33 -16.78
CA VAL A 120 3.32 24.56 -16.22
C VAL A 120 4.60 24.22 -15.47
N GLU A 121 5.62 25.06 -15.67
CA GLU A 121 6.89 24.93 -14.95
C GLU A 121 6.79 25.56 -13.57
N VAL A 122 7.12 24.77 -12.54
CA VAL A 122 7.18 25.20 -11.15
C VAL A 122 8.51 24.74 -10.57
N SER A 123 9.32 25.66 -10.04
CA SER A 123 10.62 25.36 -9.43
C SER A 123 11.57 24.54 -10.36
N GLY A 124 11.54 24.83 -11.68
CA GLY A 124 12.37 24.15 -12.67
C GLY A 124 11.87 22.76 -13.08
N GLN A 125 10.65 22.38 -12.71
CA GLN A 125 10.01 21.11 -13.09
C GLN A 125 8.71 21.38 -13.82
N ARG A 126 8.47 20.67 -14.94
CA ARG A 126 7.22 20.75 -15.72
C ARG A 126 6.33 19.55 -15.41
N ASN A 127 5.78 19.51 -14.21
CA ASN A 127 5.05 18.36 -13.67
C ASN A 127 3.62 18.69 -13.20
N TRP A 128 3.11 19.90 -13.51
CA TRP A 128 1.78 20.36 -13.13
C TRP A 128 0.94 20.73 -14.35
N ILE A 129 -0.35 20.35 -14.31
CA ILE A 129 -1.36 20.80 -15.28
C ILE A 129 -2.34 21.71 -14.53
N ASP A 130 -2.50 22.95 -15.01
CA ASP A 130 -3.54 23.85 -14.51
C ASP A 130 -4.90 23.42 -15.11
N ILE A 131 -5.86 23.05 -14.24
CA ILE A 131 -7.18 22.60 -14.69
C ILE A 131 -8.14 23.78 -14.75
N ILE A 132 -8.49 24.37 -13.61
CA ILE A 132 -9.40 25.50 -13.51
C ILE A 132 -8.96 26.36 -12.32
N GLY A 133 -8.67 27.64 -12.57
CA GLY A 133 -8.28 28.58 -11.52
C GLY A 133 -7.05 28.12 -10.73
N PRO A 134 -7.14 28.01 -9.39
CA PRO A 134 -5.98 27.66 -8.58
C PRO A 134 -5.72 26.15 -8.46
N PHE A 135 -6.49 25.31 -9.17
CA PHE A 135 -6.39 23.85 -9.05
C PHE A 135 -5.36 23.31 -10.05
N ARG A 136 -4.34 22.67 -9.50
CA ARG A 136 -3.29 22.00 -10.25
C ARG A 136 -3.38 20.50 -10.04
N LEU A 137 -3.14 19.75 -11.10
CA LEU A 137 -3.06 18.31 -11.08
C LEU A 137 -1.64 17.87 -11.40
N GLN A 138 -1.11 16.95 -10.60
CA GLN A 138 0.18 16.31 -10.85
C GLN A 138 -0.07 14.89 -11.38
N PRO A 139 0.19 14.63 -12.68
CA PRO A 139 -0.10 13.34 -13.30
C PRO A 139 0.64 12.17 -12.66
N SER A 140 1.88 12.36 -12.19
CA SER A 140 2.70 11.34 -11.54
C SER A 140 2.03 10.75 -10.29
N GLU A 141 1.18 11.51 -9.58
CA GLU A 141 0.44 11.02 -8.43
C GLU A 141 -0.65 9.99 -8.81
N PHE A 142 -1.34 10.23 -9.93
CA PHE A 142 -2.32 9.29 -10.49
C PHE A 142 -1.63 8.08 -11.16
N ALA A 143 -0.43 8.28 -11.69
CA ALA A 143 0.38 7.22 -12.28
C ALA A 143 0.74 6.13 -11.24
N LYS A 144 0.96 6.48 -9.98
CA LYS A 144 1.25 5.52 -8.90
C LYS A 144 0.11 4.51 -8.70
N ILE A 145 -1.12 5.00 -8.52
CA ILE A 145 -2.28 4.10 -8.34
C ILE A 145 -2.57 3.31 -9.63
N ALA A 146 -2.41 3.92 -10.81
CA ALA A 146 -2.60 3.26 -12.08
C ALA A 146 -1.60 2.11 -12.29
N LEU A 147 -0.31 2.33 -11.96
CA LEU A 147 0.73 1.32 -11.99
C LEU A 147 0.41 0.16 -11.04
N ILE A 148 -0.01 0.46 -9.81
CA ILE A 148 -0.37 -0.55 -8.81
C ILE A 148 -1.52 -1.42 -9.31
N LEU A 149 -2.61 -0.81 -9.78
CA LEU A 149 -3.78 -1.53 -10.27
C LEU A 149 -3.45 -2.43 -11.46
N TRP A 150 -2.71 -1.88 -12.41
CA TRP A 150 -2.39 -2.62 -13.63
C TRP A 150 -1.36 -3.74 -13.37
N ALA A 151 -0.28 -3.45 -12.62
CA ALA A 151 0.72 -4.46 -12.29
C ALA A 151 0.12 -5.60 -11.48
N ALA A 152 -0.75 -5.29 -10.50
CA ALA A 152 -1.46 -6.29 -9.72
C ALA A 152 -2.40 -7.15 -10.59
N ASP A 153 -3.16 -6.54 -11.53
CA ASP A 153 -4.08 -7.30 -12.39
C ASP A 153 -3.34 -8.20 -13.39
N ILE A 154 -2.27 -7.69 -14.03
CA ILE A 154 -1.53 -8.47 -15.02
C ILE A 154 -0.76 -9.64 -14.38
N LEU A 155 -0.17 -9.42 -13.20
CA LEU A 155 0.55 -10.47 -12.47
C LEU A 155 -0.42 -11.48 -11.85
N ALA A 156 -1.56 -11.06 -11.32
CA ALA A 156 -2.59 -11.96 -10.81
C ALA A 156 -3.16 -12.88 -11.92
N ARG A 157 -3.31 -12.38 -13.15
CA ARG A 157 -3.72 -13.23 -14.30
C ARG A 157 -2.66 -14.25 -14.70
N LYS A 158 -1.40 -13.96 -14.41
CA LYS A 158 -0.25 -14.82 -14.77
C LYS A 158 0.27 -15.62 -13.59
N GLU A 159 -0.42 -15.63 -12.45
CA GLU A 159 0.02 -16.31 -11.21
C GLU A 159 0.54 -17.74 -11.45
N PRO A 160 -0.12 -18.62 -12.25
CA PRO A 160 0.38 -19.97 -12.50
C PRO A 160 1.67 -20.05 -13.33
N MET A 161 2.09 -18.93 -13.93
CA MET A 161 3.26 -18.85 -14.83
C MET A 161 4.39 -17.98 -14.26
N LEU A 162 4.26 -17.49 -13.02
CA LEU A 162 5.23 -16.58 -12.39
C LEU A 162 6.58 -17.24 -12.10
N ASP A 163 6.67 -18.57 -12.11
CA ASP A 163 7.95 -19.30 -12.02
C ASP A 163 8.92 -18.97 -13.16
N ARG A 164 8.38 -18.49 -14.30
CA ARG A 164 9.19 -18.07 -15.44
C ARG A 164 9.43 -16.57 -15.39
N TRP A 165 10.68 -16.15 -15.31
CA TRP A 165 11.11 -14.75 -15.25
C TRP A 165 10.53 -13.86 -16.36
N SER A 166 10.37 -14.40 -17.57
CA SER A 166 9.78 -13.66 -18.68
C SER A 166 8.33 -13.25 -18.41
N HIS A 167 7.54 -14.10 -17.76
CA HIS A 167 6.13 -13.78 -17.44
C HIS A 167 5.99 -12.82 -16.26
N LEU A 168 6.98 -12.80 -15.36
CA LEU A 168 7.06 -11.90 -14.22
C LEU A 168 7.54 -10.49 -14.65
N LEU A 169 8.63 -10.42 -15.42
CA LEU A 169 9.34 -9.16 -15.69
C LEU A 169 8.86 -8.45 -16.95
N VAL A 170 8.63 -9.21 -18.05
CA VAL A 170 8.32 -8.62 -19.36
C VAL A 170 7.09 -7.69 -19.35
N PRO A 171 5.98 -7.97 -18.65
CA PRO A 171 4.89 -7.00 -18.62
C PRO A 171 5.22 -5.78 -17.76
N VAL A 172 5.82 -5.96 -16.57
CA VAL A 172 5.94 -4.90 -15.56
C VAL A 172 7.09 -3.94 -15.85
N LEU A 173 8.29 -4.45 -16.15
CA LEU A 173 9.47 -3.61 -16.33
C LEU A 173 9.38 -2.64 -17.50
N PRO A 174 8.94 -3.03 -18.71
CA PRO A 174 8.84 -2.08 -19.83
C PRO A 174 7.82 -0.97 -19.58
N VAL A 175 6.65 -1.30 -19.02
CA VAL A 175 5.61 -0.31 -18.73
C VAL A 175 6.07 0.63 -17.61
N THR A 176 6.64 0.09 -16.53
CA THR A 176 7.24 0.90 -15.47
C THR A 176 8.37 1.76 -16.00
N GLY A 177 9.28 1.20 -16.82
CA GLY A 177 10.39 1.92 -17.42
C GLY A 177 9.91 3.09 -18.29
N MET A 178 8.86 2.90 -19.10
CA MET A 178 8.27 3.98 -19.89
C MET A 178 7.65 5.06 -19.00
N MET A 179 6.93 4.70 -17.95
CA MET A 179 6.40 5.67 -16.97
C MET A 179 7.53 6.45 -16.27
N LEU A 180 8.60 5.75 -15.87
CA LEU A 180 9.78 6.38 -15.26
C LEU A 180 10.43 7.39 -16.20
N VAL A 181 10.61 7.04 -17.47
CA VAL A 181 11.18 7.96 -18.47
C VAL A 181 10.31 9.21 -18.60
N LEU A 182 8.98 9.07 -18.71
CA LEU A 182 8.09 10.23 -18.83
C LEU A 182 8.20 11.14 -17.60
N VAL A 183 8.16 10.58 -16.37
CA VAL A 183 8.26 11.36 -15.13
C VAL A 183 9.65 11.98 -14.96
N LEU A 184 10.72 11.32 -15.41
CA LEU A 184 12.07 11.88 -15.43
C LEU A 184 12.19 13.05 -16.42
N LEU A 185 11.49 13.00 -17.57
CA LEU A 185 11.42 14.10 -18.54
C LEU A 185 10.68 15.33 -17.96
N GLU A 186 9.74 15.13 -17.05
CA GLU A 186 9.11 16.20 -16.24
C GLU A 186 10.07 16.86 -15.24
N GLY A 187 11.25 16.26 -15.02
CA GLY A 187 12.23 16.69 -14.00
C GLY A 187 11.98 16.12 -12.61
N ASP A 188 10.96 15.28 -12.43
CA ASP A 188 10.51 14.77 -11.12
C ASP A 188 11.20 13.46 -10.74
N VAL A 189 12.41 13.58 -10.17
CA VAL A 189 13.20 12.42 -9.72
C VAL A 189 12.57 11.76 -8.51
N GLY A 190 11.96 12.53 -7.61
CA GLY A 190 11.34 12.02 -6.38
C GLY A 190 10.20 11.04 -6.68
N ASN A 191 9.25 11.44 -7.52
CA ASN A 191 8.14 10.57 -7.92
C ASN A 191 8.59 9.42 -8.82
N SER A 192 9.64 9.60 -9.63
CA SER A 192 10.24 8.48 -10.39
C SER A 192 10.76 7.40 -9.44
N LEU A 193 11.48 7.77 -8.39
CA LEU A 193 11.98 6.82 -7.39
C LEU A 193 10.81 6.06 -6.71
N ILE A 194 9.74 6.77 -6.35
CA ILE A 194 8.57 6.14 -5.73
C ILE A 194 7.92 5.14 -6.69
N LEU A 195 7.74 5.48 -7.97
CA LEU A 195 7.20 4.56 -8.99
C LEU A 195 8.06 3.31 -9.15
N ALA A 196 9.39 3.46 -9.17
CA ALA A 196 10.32 2.33 -9.23
C ALA A 196 10.17 1.41 -8.00
N VAL A 197 10.09 1.99 -6.80
CA VAL A 197 9.95 1.23 -5.56
C VAL A 197 8.56 0.57 -5.46
N ILE A 198 7.50 1.20 -5.94
CA ILE A 198 6.17 0.58 -6.06
C ILE A 198 6.25 -0.69 -6.92
N ALA A 199 6.87 -0.60 -8.10
CA ALA A 199 7.04 -1.75 -8.99
C ALA A 199 7.85 -2.86 -8.31
N CYS A 200 8.93 -2.51 -7.60
CA CYS A 200 9.70 -3.46 -6.78
C CYS A 200 8.83 -4.11 -5.70
N GLY A 201 8.02 -3.36 -4.97
CA GLY A 201 7.13 -3.89 -3.94
C GLY A 201 6.10 -4.89 -4.48
N VAL A 202 5.50 -4.58 -5.63
CA VAL A 202 4.57 -5.49 -6.31
C VAL A 202 5.29 -6.75 -6.82
N LEU A 203 6.47 -6.61 -7.44
CA LEU A 203 7.28 -7.74 -7.91
C LEU A 203 7.77 -8.61 -6.74
N PHE A 204 8.14 -8.01 -5.61
CA PHE A 204 8.51 -8.74 -4.40
C PHE A 204 7.36 -9.59 -3.87
N ALA A 205 6.17 -9.01 -3.78
CA ALA A 205 4.96 -9.72 -3.36
C ALA A 205 4.53 -10.81 -4.37
N ALA A 206 4.92 -10.69 -5.64
CA ALA A 206 4.73 -11.69 -6.68
C ALA A 206 5.75 -12.84 -6.63
N GLY A 207 6.75 -12.77 -5.72
CA GLY A 207 7.75 -13.82 -5.56
C GLY A 207 9.02 -13.64 -6.42
N ALA A 208 9.31 -12.42 -6.88
CA ALA A 208 10.54 -12.15 -7.62
C ALA A 208 11.79 -12.45 -6.78
N PRO A 209 12.84 -13.02 -7.36
CA PRO A 209 14.04 -13.39 -6.62
C PRO A 209 14.85 -12.16 -6.20
N LEU A 210 15.49 -12.23 -5.04
CA LEU A 210 16.29 -11.12 -4.48
C LEU A 210 17.38 -10.61 -5.41
N ARG A 211 17.94 -11.46 -6.27
CA ARG A 211 18.96 -11.06 -7.27
C ARG A 211 18.47 -9.96 -8.21
N LEU A 212 17.16 -9.97 -8.54
CA LEU A 212 16.53 -8.92 -9.35
C LEU A 212 16.62 -7.57 -8.63
N PHE A 213 16.25 -7.51 -7.35
CA PHE A 213 16.25 -6.26 -6.59
C PHE A 213 17.66 -5.71 -6.39
N VAL A 214 18.67 -6.58 -6.23
CA VAL A 214 20.08 -6.17 -6.22
C VAL A 214 20.47 -5.55 -7.57
N ALA A 215 20.08 -6.19 -8.69
CA ALA A 215 20.37 -5.66 -10.02
C ALA A 215 19.63 -4.34 -10.30
N LEU A 216 18.32 -4.25 -9.95
CA LEU A 216 17.53 -3.02 -10.08
C LEU A 216 18.06 -1.90 -9.17
N GLY A 217 18.47 -2.24 -7.94
CA GLY A 217 19.09 -1.30 -7.01
C GLY A 217 20.40 -0.76 -7.54
N ALA A 218 21.28 -1.63 -8.04
CA ALA A 218 22.55 -1.20 -8.65
C ALA A 218 22.31 -0.33 -9.91
N ALA A 219 21.38 -0.71 -10.78
CA ALA A 219 20.99 0.09 -11.95
C ALA A 219 20.38 1.44 -11.53
N GLY A 220 19.55 1.46 -10.49
CA GLY A 220 18.97 2.69 -9.94
C GLY A 220 20.03 3.63 -9.37
N LEU A 221 20.97 3.10 -8.58
CA LEU A 221 22.10 3.89 -8.05
C LEU A 221 22.99 4.46 -9.18
N ALA A 222 23.31 3.64 -10.17
CA ALA A 222 24.05 4.09 -11.35
C ALA A 222 23.27 5.18 -12.12
N GLY A 223 21.96 5.00 -12.30
CA GLY A 223 21.09 5.98 -12.94
C GLY A 223 21.03 7.30 -12.15
N ILE A 224 20.87 7.25 -10.82
CA ILE A 224 20.91 8.46 -9.97
C ILE A 224 22.26 9.15 -10.07
N ALA A 225 23.37 8.41 -10.03
CA ALA A 225 24.72 8.98 -10.18
C ALA A 225 24.87 9.69 -11.52
N LEU A 226 24.47 9.04 -12.64
CA LEU A 226 24.52 9.63 -13.99
C LEU A 226 23.63 10.90 -14.08
N LEU A 227 22.39 10.84 -13.56
CA LEU A 227 21.48 11.98 -13.57
C LEU A 227 21.98 13.13 -12.70
N THR A 228 22.68 12.84 -11.60
CA THR A 228 23.27 13.84 -10.72
C THR A 228 24.46 14.51 -11.40
N MET A 229 25.31 13.74 -12.06
CA MET A 229 26.46 14.28 -12.82
C MET A 229 26.03 15.12 -14.03
N ALA A 230 24.87 14.82 -14.62
CA ALA A 230 24.36 15.49 -15.81
C ALA A 230 23.74 16.89 -15.52
N ALA A 231 23.43 17.22 -14.27
CA ALA A 231 22.76 18.48 -13.93
C ALA A 231 23.34 19.13 -12.66
N PRO A 232 23.94 20.35 -12.78
CA PRO A 232 24.60 21.03 -11.65
C PRO A 232 23.70 21.20 -10.42
N TYR A 233 22.41 21.51 -10.59
CA TYR A 233 21.47 21.69 -9.48
C TYR A 233 21.22 20.41 -8.69
N ARG A 234 21.33 19.23 -9.32
CA ARG A 234 21.19 17.94 -8.65
C ARG A 234 22.44 17.60 -7.86
N MET A 235 23.60 17.95 -8.41
CA MET A 235 24.87 17.81 -7.71
C MET A 235 24.89 18.68 -6.46
N SER A 236 24.39 19.92 -6.52
CA SER A 236 24.32 20.80 -5.35
C SER A 236 23.49 20.18 -4.21
N ARG A 237 22.33 19.57 -4.50
CA ARG A 237 21.51 18.87 -3.47
C ARG A 237 22.27 17.71 -2.81
N PHE A 238 23.08 17.00 -3.56
CA PHE A 238 23.90 15.93 -3.01
C PHE A 238 25.05 16.46 -2.13
N THR A 239 25.71 17.54 -2.59
CA THR A 239 26.76 18.22 -1.82
C THR A 239 26.20 18.81 -0.52
N ILE A 240 25.03 19.46 -0.59
CA ILE A 240 24.33 20.03 0.57
C ILE A 240 23.92 18.95 1.57
N TRP A 241 23.51 17.76 1.09
CA TRP A 241 23.19 16.66 1.99
C TRP A 241 24.41 16.18 2.78
N LEU A 242 25.60 16.15 2.15
CA LEU A 242 26.85 15.78 2.82
C LEU A 242 27.38 16.90 3.75
N ASP A 243 27.22 18.16 3.33
CA ASP A 243 27.62 19.34 4.09
C ASP A 243 26.56 20.45 3.96
N PRO A 244 25.57 20.49 4.85
CA PRO A 244 24.52 21.53 4.83
C PRO A 244 25.09 22.94 5.04
N SER A 245 26.29 23.08 5.63
CA SER A 245 26.92 24.38 5.87
C SER A 245 27.46 25.04 4.60
N SER A 246 27.61 24.30 3.53
CA SER A 246 28.07 24.78 2.22
C SER A 246 27.09 25.72 1.53
N ASP A 247 25.78 25.63 1.85
CA ASP A 247 24.73 26.51 1.30
C ASP A 247 23.87 27.11 2.44
N ARG A 248 24.31 28.23 2.98
CA ARG A 248 23.65 28.89 4.11
C ARG A 248 22.43 29.73 3.74
N LEU A 249 22.08 29.86 2.47
CA LEU A 249 20.95 30.68 1.99
C LEU A 249 19.92 29.92 1.18
N GLY A 250 20.22 28.68 0.80
CA GLY A 250 19.35 27.82 -0.01
C GLY A 250 18.90 26.54 0.68
N ASP A 251 19.04 25.40 -0.01
CA ASP A 251 18.59 24.09 0.49
C ASP A 251 19.28 23.67 1.80
N GLY A 252 20.55 24.09 2.03
CA GLY A 252 21.27 23.82 3.29
C GLY A 252 20.67 24.57 4.47
N TRP A 253 20.21 25.82 4.26
CA TRP A 253 19.43 26.57 5.25
C TRP A 253 18.16 25.85 5.65
N GLN A 254 17.43 25.34 4.66
CA GLN A 254 16.18 24.59 4.87
C GLN A 254 16.37 23.37 5.78
N VAL A 255 17.42 22.56 5.54
CA VAL A 255 17.75 21.40 6.38
C VAL A 255 18.08 21.83 7.80
N THR A 256 18.93 22.85 7.95
CA THR A 256 19.35 23.34 9.26
C THR A 256 18.18 23.86 10.08
N GLN A 257 17.31 24.68 9.50
CA GLN A 257 16.10 25.16 10.17
C GLN A 257 15.11 24.06 10.51
N GLY A 258 14.96 23.05 9.64
CA GLY A 258 14.17 21.86 9.94
C GLY A 258 14.67 21.10 11.18
N GLN A 259 15.99 20.96 11.32
CA GLN A 259 16.60 20.33 12.51
C GLN A 259 16.41 21.19 13.77
N PHE A 260 16.54 22.51 13.66
CA PHE A 260 16.27 23.43 14.78
C PHE A 260 14.82 23.36 15.22
N ALA A 261 13.86 23.33 14.28
CA ALA A 261 12.45 23.14 14.59
C ALA A 261 12.21 21.86 15.41
N LEU A 262 12.77 20.73 14.96
CA LEU A 262 12.67 19.47 15.71
C LEU A 262 13.30 19.55 17.11
N GLY A 263 14.47 20.21 17.23
CA GLY A 263 15.18 20.37 18.50
C GLY A 263 14.45 21.27 19.49
N THR A 264 13.83 22.35 19.02
CA THR A 264 13.09 23.32 19.87
C THR A 264 11.80 22.77 20.42
N GLY A 265 11.17 21.79 19.75
CA GLY A 265 9.93 21.17 20.21
C GLY A 265 10.05 20.35 21.49
N GLY A 266 11.23 19.80 21.79
CA GLY A 266 11.45 18.99 22.99
C GLY A 266 10.45 17.82 23.08
N TRP A 267 10.01 17.47 24.29
CA TRP A 267 9.07 16.35 24.51
C TRP A 267 7.62 16.70 24.17
N TRP A 268 7.16 17.91 24.54
CA TRP A 268 5.75 18.30 24.53
C TRP A 268 5.38 19.27 23.43
N GLY A 269 6.36 19.83 22.73
CA GLY A 269 6.16 20.88 21.75
C GLY A 269 5.94 22.26 22.36
N LEU A 270 5.94 23.28 21.49
CA LEU A 270 5.66 24.68 21.88
C LEU A 270 4.15 24.98 21.93
N GLY A 271 3.31 24.06 21.46
CA GLY A 271 1.86 24.22 21.29
C GLY A 271 1.48 24.48 19.83
N LEU A 272 0.22 24.13 19.51
CA LEU A 272 -0.33 24.33 18.17
C LEU A 272 -0.35 25.80 17.79
N GLY A 273 0.15 26.13 16.60
CA GLY A 273 0.24 27.49 16.10
C GLY A 273 1.44 28.28 16.64
N ALA A 274 2.27 27.71 17.51
CA ALA A 274 3.38 28.41 18.16
C ALA A 274 4.75 28.22 17.46
N SER A 275 4.80 27.51 16.33
CA SER A 275 6.02 27.34 15.53
C SER A 275 6.63 28.70 15.18
N ARG A 276 7.91 28.85 15.39
CA ARG A 276 8.70 30.05 15.05
C ARG A 276 9.23 29.98 13.63
N GLU A 277 9.54 28.76 13.16
CA GLU A 277 10.15 28.54 11.87
C GLU A 277 9.19 28.83 10.70
N LYS A 278 7.86 28.76 10.91
CA LYS A 278 6.84 29.12 9.90
C LYS A 278 6.82 30.61 9.51
N TRP A 279 7.48 31.49 10.26
CA TRP A 279 7.50 32.96 9.97
C TRP A 279 8.41 33.33 8.80
N GLY A 280 8.99 32.36 8.13
CA GLY A 280 9.81 32.55 6.93
C GLY A 280 11.22 32.02 7.06
N SER A 281 11.59 31.48 8.22
CA SER A 281 12.90 30.87 8.45
C SER A 281 13.00 29.51 7.78
N LEU A 282 11.88 28.73 7.72
CA LEU A 282 11.83 27.42 7.09
C LEU A 282 11.09 27.50 5.73
N PRO A 283 11.80 27.40 4.59
CA PRO A 283 11.18 27.24 3.29
C PRO A 283 10.35 25.94 3.23
N GLU A 284 9.28 25.94 2.43
CA GLU A 284 8.42 24.77 2.20
C GLU A 284 7.89 24.10 3.49
N ALA A 285 7.72 24.88 4.57
CA ALA A 285 7.27 24.41 5.88
C ALA A 285 5.88 23.71 5.84
N HIS A 286 5.06 24.01 4.85
CA HIS A 286 3.70 23.45 4.70
C HIS A 286 3.65 22.27 3.73
N THR A 287 4.67 22.03 2.93
CA THR A 287 4.80 20.96 1.93
C THR A 287 5.79 19.88 2.43
N ASP A 288 7.00 19.90 1.98
CA ASP A 288 7.97 18.83 2.19
C ASP A 288 8.59 18.83 3.61
N PHE A 289 8.60 19.98 4.28
CA PHE A 289 9.15 20.17 5.62
C PHE A 289 8.08 20.38 6.70
N ILE A 290 6.90 19.80 6.51
CA ILE A 290 5.83 19.87 7.52
C ILE A 290 6.16 19.05 8.77
N PHE A 291 6.92 17.95 8.64
CA PHE A 291 7.28 17.09 9.77
C PHE A 291 8.11 17.82 10.85
N PRO A 292 9.10 18.69 10.52
CA PRO A 292 9.71 19.58 11.49
C PRO A 292 8.73 20.47 12.23
N VAL A 293 7.73 21.04 11.55
CA VAL A 293 6.71 21.89 12.19
C VAL A 293 5.84 21.05 13.15
N VAL A 294 5.51 19.80 12.76
CA VAL A 294 4.87 18.85 13.70
C VAL A 294 5.72 18.63 14.93
N GLY A 295 7.04 18.46 14.76
CA GLY A 295 7.98 18.28 15.86
C GLY A 295 8.11 19.53 16.74
N GLU A 296 8.14 20.71 16.16
CA GLU A 296 8.20 21.98 16.91
C GLU A 296 6.92 22.24 17.71
N GLU A 297 5.74 22.04 17.09
CA GLU A 297 4.45 22.35 17.73
C GLU A 297 3.96 21.27 18.69
N LEU A 298 4.16 19.98 18.36
CA LEU A 298 3.64 18.83 19.14
C LEU A 298 4.75 18.04 19.86
N GLY A 299 6.00 18.39 19.66
CA GLY A 299 7.14 17.73 20.27
C GLY A 299 7.40 16.30 19.79
N LEU A 300 8.25 15.60 20.53
CA LEU A 300 8.59 14.20 20.26
C LEU A 300 7.36 13.29 20.31
N ILE A 301 6.42 13.55 21.20
CA ILE A 301 5.18 12.77 21.31
C ILE A 301 4.36 12.88 20.02
N GLY A 302 4.23 14.07 19.44
CA GLY A 302 3.53 14.28 18.18
C GLY A 302 4.20 13.57 17.00
N THR A 303 5.53 13.65 16.90
CA THR A 303 6.26 12.95 15.83
C THR A 303 6.17 11.44 15.96
N LEU A 304 6.28 10.89 17.18
CA LEU A 304 6.11 9.46 17.43
C LEU A 304 4.68 8.99 17.15
N ALA A 305 3.65 9.80 17.43
CA ALA A 305 2.27 9.50 17.09
C ALA A 305 2.09 9.41 15.55
N VAL A 306 2.68 10.31 14.78
CA VAL A 306 2.68 10.25 13.30
C VAL A 306 3.35 8.97 12.82
N LEU A 307 4.53 8.62 13.33
CA LEU A 307 5.23 7.38 12.99
C LEU A 307 4.40 6.14 13.34
N ALA A 308 3.77 6.13 14.52
CA ALA A 308 2.90 5.03 14.94
C ALA A 308 1.68 4.86 14.01
N LEU A 309 1.08 5.96 13.55
CA LEU A 309 -0.04 5.91 12.60
C LEU A 309 0.40 5.36 11.23
N PHE A 310 1.58 5.75 10.73
CA PHE A 310 2.14 5.12 9.52
C PHE A 310 2.46 3.64 9.75
N ALA A 311 2.98 3.26 10.92
CA ALA A 311 3.21 1.86 11.26
C ALA A 311 1.90 1.05 11.30
N VAL A 312 0.77 1.63 11.74
CA VAL A 312 -0.56 1.00 11.66
C VAL A 312 -0.97 0.77 10.20
N ILE A 313 -0.80 1.76 9.31
CA ILE A 313 -1.11 1.59 7.87
C ILE A 313 -0.24 0.49 7.27
N ALA A 314 1.07 0.50 7.56
CA ALA A 314 2.02 -0.52 7.11
C ALA A 314 1.61 -1.92 7.60
N PHE A 315 1.24 -2.04 8.87
CA PHE A 315 0.78 -3.29 9.48
C PHE A 315 -0.49 -3.82 8.79
N VAL A 316 -1.47 -2.95 8.53
CA VAL A 316 -2.70 -3.36 7.84
C VAL A 316 -2.39 -3.82 6.41
N ALA A 317 -1.58 -3.07 5.65
CA ALA A 317 -1.16 -3.47 4.32
C ALA A 317 -0.43 -4.83 4.33
N PHE A 318 0.50 -5.02 5.25
CA PHE A 318 1.22 -6.28 5.46
C PHE A 318 0.28 -7.45 5.79
N ARG A 319 -0.69 -7.23 6.68
CA ARG A 319 -1.70 -8.25 7.02
C ARG A 319 -2.55 -8.61 5.82
N LEU A 320 -2.96 -7.65 5.00
CA LEU A 320 -3.72 -7.91 3.76
C LEU A 320 -2.90 -8.74 2.76
N VAL A 321 -1.61 -8.44 2.61
CA VAL A 321 -0.71 -9.22 1.75
C VAL A 321 -0.65 -10.69 2.17
N HIS A 322 -0.62 -10.98 3.48
CA HIS A 322 -0.48 -12.34 3.99
C HIS A 322 -1.80 -13.10 4.18
N SER A 323 -2.92 -12.39 4.29
CA SER A 323 -4.22 -13.00 4.56
C SER A 323 -5.14 -13.08 3.36
N ALA A 324 -4.79 -12.46 2.22
CA ALA A 324 -5.64 -12.44 1.03
C ALA A 324 -5.42 -13.69 0.17
N ASP A 325 -6.52 -14.41 -0.13
CA ASP A 325 -6.53 -15.54 -1.07
C ASP A 325 -6.45 -15.07 -2.54
N ASP A 326 -7.01 -13.89 -2.84
CA ASP A 326 -6.98 -13.31 -4.20
C ASP A 326 -5.63 -12.65 -4.46
N ALA A 327 -4.91 -13.11 -5.48
CA ALA A 327 -3.60 -12.59 -5.88
C ALA A 327 -3.62 -11.09 -6.21
N PHE A 328 -4.69 -10.58 -6.84
CA PHE A 328 -4.82 -9.15 -7.11
C PHE A 328 -4.87 -8.34 -5.82
N VAL A 329 -5.65 -8.77 -4.83
CA VAL A 329 -5.75 -8.11 -3.52
C VAL A 329 -4.38 -8.10 -2.84
N ARG A 330 -3.68 -9.22 -2.84
CA ARG A 330 -2.34 -9.38 -2.27
C ARG A 330 -1.35 -8.40 -2.91
N LEU A 331 -1.26 -8.39 -4.25
CA LEU A 331 -0.30 -7.58 -5.00
C LEU A 331 -0.63 -6.08 -4.93
N ALA A 332 -1.90 -5.71 -5.04
CA ALA A 332 -2.33 -4.31 -4.93
C ALA A 332 -2.10 -3.76 -3.52
N SER A 333 -2.35 -4.56 -2.48
CA SER A 333 -2.06 -4.18 -1.09
C SER A 333 -0.57 -3.98 -0.85
N ALA A 334 0.27 -4.83 -1.44
CA ALA A 334 1.72 -4.66 -1.39
C ALA A 334 2.16 -3.36 -2.07
N GLY A 335 1.62 -3.05 -3.26
CA GLY A 335 1.93 -1.82 -3.98
C GLY A 335 1.56 -0.56 -3.21
N VAL A 336 0.33 -0.48 -2.68
CA VAL A 336 -0.12 0.68 -1.88
C VAL A 336 0.66 0.80 -0.58
N GLY A 337 0.88 -0.32 0.12
CA GLY A 337 1.67 -0.33 1.35
C GLY A 337 3.10 0.15 1.11
N THR A 338 3.76 -0.35 0.05
CA THR A 338 5.10 0.07 -0.35
C THR A 338 5.12 1.56 -0.68
N TRP A 339 4.15 2.07 -1.45
CA TRP A 339 4.05 3.48 -1.78
C TRP A 339 4.02 4.36 -0.53
N ILE A 340 3.03 4.14 0.35
CA ILE A 340 2.81 5.01 1.52
C ILE A 340 4.00 4.96 2.48
N VAL A 341 4.50 3.76 2.78
CA VAL A 341 5.62 3.57 3.71
C VAL A 341 6.91 4.18 3.16
N PHE A 342 7.23 3.88 1.90
CA PHE A 342 8.46 4.39 1.30
C PHE A 342 8.43 5.91 1.16
N GLN A 343 7.30 6.49 0.73
CA GLN A 343 7.15 7.94 0.63
C GLN A 343 7.29 8.62 1.99
N ALA A 344 6.72 8.06 3.06
CA ALA A 344 6.88 8.58 4.42
C ALA A 344 8.35 8.48 4.89
N VAL A 345 9.00 7.33 4.65
CA VAL A 345 10.42 7.12 5.02
C VAL A 345 11.33 8.11 4.28
N VAL A 346 11.11 8.33 2.98
CA VAL A 346 11.92 9.29 2.19
C VAL A 346 11.73 10.70 2.68
N ASN A 347 10.49 11.15 2.93
CA ASN A 347 10.24 12.50 3.45
C ASN A 347 10.86 12.71 4.85
N ILE A 348 10.57 11.82 5.79
CA ILE A 348 11.10 11.92 7.16
C ILE A 348 12.62 11.77 7.17
N GLY A 349 13.16 10.85 6.35
CA GLY A 349 14.60 10.65 6.21
C GLY A 349 15.32 11.90 5.66
N ALA A 350 14.71 12.61 4.70
CA ALA A 350 15.24 13.87 4.17
C ALA A 350 15.24 14.98 5.23
N VAL A 351 14.16 15.09 5.99
CA VAL A 351 14.07 16.06 7.09
C VAL A 351 15.10 15.80 8.19
N LEU A 352 15.36 14.52 8.50
CA LEU A 352 16.38 14.11 9.47
C LEU A 352 17.81 14.13 8.92
N SER A 353 18.01 14.57 7.67
CA SER A 353 19.29 14.54 6.94
C SER A 353 19.90 13.16 6.74
N LEU A 354 19.10 12.11 6.91
CA LEU A 354 19.51 10.73 6.61
C LEU A 354 19.50 10.44 5.10
N LEU A 355 18.69 11.20 4.35
CA LEU A 355 18.53 11.13 2.90
C LEU A 355 18.62 12.53 2.29
N PRO A 356 19.03 12.67 1.02
CA PRO A 356 18.99 13.95 0.32
C PRO A 356 17.55 14.45 0.15
N ILE A 357 17.36 15.77 0.06
CA ILE A 357 16.04 16.38 -0.17
C ILE A 357 15.50 15.95 -1.53
N THR A 358 14.31 15.33 -1.53
CA THR A 358 13.67 14.79 -2.74
C THR A 358 12.49 15.60 -3.24
N GLY A 359 11.95 16.54 -2.44
CA GLY A 359 10.75 17.30 -2.82
C GLY A 359 9.47 16.46 -2.80
N VAL A 360 9.41 15.40 -1.99
CA VAL A 360 8.26 14.50 -1.91
C VAL A 360 7.48 14.78 -0.62
N PRO A 361 6.17 15.09 -0.70
CA PRO A 361 5.37 15.44 0.48
C PRO A 361 5.11 14.21 1.38
N LEU A 362 4.95 14.47 2.69
CA LEU A 362 4.56 13.44 3.66
C LEU A 362 3.10 13.02 3.42
N PRO A 363 2.81 11.74 3.18
CA PRO A 363 1.46 11.26 2.86
C PRO A 363 0.42 11.69 3.90
N LEU A 364 -0.76 12.16 3.49
CA LEU A 364 -1.89 12.61 4.32
C LEU A 364 -1.63 13.86 5.18
N VAL A 365 -0.39 14.18 5.49
CA VAL A 365 -0.03 15.27 6.43
C VAL A 365 0.33 16.55 5.70
N SER A 366 1.18 16.46 4.66
CA SER A 366 1.65 17.63 3.90
C SER A 366 0.56 18.29 3.07
N TYR A 367 0.75 19.60 2.81
CA TYR A 367 -0.01 20.28 1.78
C TYR A 367 0.32 19.69 0.40
N GLY A 368 -0.70 19.18 -0.26
CA GLY A 368 -0.53 18.54 -1.56
C GLY A 368 -1.88 18.23 -2.17
N GLY A 369 -2.61 19.27 -2.63
CA GLY A 369 -3.99 19.12 -3.09
C GLY A 369 -4.19 17.94 -4.04
N SER A 370 -3.40 17.86 -5.12
CA SER A 370 -3.57 16.79 -6.10
C SER A 370 -3.03 15.44 -5.65
N SER A 371 -2.06 15.37 -4.75
CA SER A 371 -1.48 14.11 -4.25
C SER A 371 -2.39 13.41 -3.21
N LEU A 372 -3.17 14.21 -2.48
CA LEU A 372 -4.07 13.70 -1.43
C LEU A 372 -5.19 12.84 -2.01
N VAL A 373 -5.74 13.22 -3.18
CA VAL A 373 -6.87 12.52 -3.80
C VAL A 373 -6.54 11.08 -4.20
N PRO A 374 -5.51 10.78 -5.04
CA PRO A 374 -5.16 9.40 -5.40
C PRO A 374 -4.71 8.58 -4.19
N LEU A 375 -4.10 9.21 -3.18
CA LEU A 375 -3.73 8.54 -1.94
C LEU A 375 -4.97 8.07 -1.16
N LEU A 376 -5.97 8.94 -0.99
CA LEU A 376 -7.23 8.59 -0.32
C LEU A 376 -8.03 7.53 -1.11
N ILE A 377 -8.03 7.59 -2.45
CA ILE A 377 -8.60 6.54 -3.30
C ILE A 377 -7.91 5.20 -3.02
N SER A 378 -6.58 5.18 -2.94
CA SER A 378 -5.79 3.97 -2.68
C SER A 378 -6.06 3.38 -1.29
N LEU A 379 -6.23 4.24 -0.28
CA LEU A 379 -6.64 3.81 1.06
C LEU A 379 -8.09 3.28 1.07
N GLY A 380 -9.00 3.90 0.33
CA GLY A 380 -10.35 3.38 0.11
C GLY A 380 -10.35 1.99 -0.54
N MET A 381 -9.45 1.75 -1.49
CA MET A 381 -9.23 0.42 -2.08
C MET A 381 -8.76 -0.60 -1.03
N LEU A 382 -7.74 -0.27 -0.22
CA LEU A 382 -7.29 -1.16 0.87
C LEU A 382 -8.40 -1.44 1.88
N MET A 383 -9.22 -0.44 2.23
CA MET A 383 -10.39 -0.62 3.11
C MET A 383 -11.43 -1.55 2.50
N SER A 384 -11.66 -1.48 1.17
CA SER A 384 -12.51 -2.42 0.44
C SER A 384 -11.99 -3.85 0.57
N PHE A 385 -10.68 -4.05 0.44
CA PHE A 385 -10.03 -5.35 0.59
C PHE A 385 -10.11 -5.88 2.02
N ALA A 386 -9.86 -5.03 3.02
CA ALA A 386 -9.97 -5.39 4.43
C ALA A 386 -11.40 -5.83 4.80
N ARG A 387 -12.41 -5.17 4.25
CA ARG A 387 -13.82 -5.54 4.44
C ARG A 387 -14.16 -6.89 3.82
N THR A 388 -13.64 -7.17 2.62
CA THR A 388 -13.90 -8.45 1.91
C THR A 388 -13.21 -9.61 2.62
N ALA A 389 -11.96 -9.43 3.06
CA ALA A 389 -11.23 -10.43 3.84
C ALA A 389 -11.92 -10.74 5.18
N GLY A 390 -12.49 -9.72 5.84
CA GLY A 390 -13.26 -9.90 7.07
C GLY A 390 -14.57 -10.68 6.85
N ALA A 391 -15.25 -10.47 5.74
CA ALA A 391 -16.49 -11.18 5.42
C ALA A 391 -16.26 -12.68 5.16
N THR A 392 -15.15 -13.04 4.51
CA THR A 392 -14.78 -14.46 4.27
C THR A 392 -14.37 -15.15 5.57
N ALA A 393 -13.66 -14.48 6.46
CA ALA A 393 -13.27 -15.03 7.77
C ALA A 393 -14.46 -15.22 8.74
N GLY A 394 -15.48 -14.36 8.66
CA GLY A 394 -16.70 -14.44 9.50
C GLY A 394 -17.74 -15.42 9.01
N GLY A 395 -17.67 -15.85 7.75
CA GLY A 395 -18.65 -16.73 7.11
C GLY A 395 -18.27 -18.21 7.02
N ALA A 396 -17.09 -18.62 7.48
CA ALA A 396 -16.76 -20.04 7.56
C ALA A 396 -17.54 -20.64 8.76
N PRO A 397 -18.53 -21.56 8.52
CA PRO A 397 -19.09 -22.33 9.62
C PRO A 397 -17.93 -23.11 10.23
N VAL A 398 -17.67 -22.91 11.53
CA VAL A 398 -16.81 -23.81 12.28
C VAL A 398 -17.44 -25.18 12.13
N ALA A 399 -16.89 -26.03 11.26
CA ALA A 399 -17.32 -27.40 11.15
C ALA A 399 -17.22 -28.00 12.56
N PRO A 400 -18.28 -28.58 13.11
CA PRO A 400 -18.21 -29.18 14.44
C PRO A 400 -17.10 -30.24 14.38
N VAL A 401 -16.11 -30.07 15.24
CA VAL A 401 -15.08 -31.09 15.46
C VAL A 401 -15.85 -32.35 15.87
N LYS A 402 -16.00 -33.30 14.97
CA LYS A 402 -16.47 -34.65 15.31
C LYS A 402 -15.40 -35.24 16.22
N LEU A 403 -15.60 -35.11 17.52
CA LEU A 403 -14.89 -35.91 18.49
C LEU A 403 -15.27 -37.36 18.22
N THR A 404 -14.43 -38.07 17.49
CA THR A 404 -14.52 -39.53 17.41
C THR A 404 -14.10 -40.02 18.81
N VAL A 405 -15.10 -40.33 19.62
CA VAL A 405 -14.89 -41.06 20.85
C VAL A 405 -14.32 -42.42 20.44
N ILE A 406 -13.04 -42.64 20.68
CA ILE A 406 -12.42 -43.96 20.58
C ILE A 406 -12.92 -44.74 21.78
N ASP A 407 -14.03 -45.47 21.57
CA ASP A 407 -14.50 -46.43 22.54
C ASP A 407 -13.48 -47.55 22.63
N GLY A 408 -12.68 -47.53 23.69
CA GLY A 408 -11.80 -48.60 24.10
C GLY A 408 -12.61 -49.76 24.75
N GLY A 409 -13.24 -50.59 23.92
CA GLY A 409 -13.87 -51.82 24.39
C GLY A 409 -13.01 -53.04 23.98
N PRO A 410 -12.93 -54.11 24.81
CA PRO A 410 -12.00 -55.22 24.65
C PRO A 410 -12.39 -56.17 23.55
N THR A 411 -11.39 -56.53 22.73
CA THR A 411 -11.44 -57.55 21.69
C THR A 411 -11.85 -58.91 22.22
N THR A 412 -13.03 -59.41 21.82
CA THR A 412 -13.37 -60.85 21.86
C THR A 412 -13.49 -61.38 20.46
N GLN A 413 -12.51 -62.16 20.03
CA GLN A 413 -12.54 -62.97 18.84
C GLN A 413 -13.69 -63.98 18.90
N ARG A 414 -14.56 -63.97 17.92
CA ARG A 414 -15.38 -65.12 17.56
C ARG A 414 -15.32 -65.41 16.07
N ARG A 415 -14.55 -66.42 15.76
CA ARG A 415 -14.55 -67.11 14.44
C ARG A 415 -15.94 -67.74 14.22
N THR A 416 -16.56 -67.48 13.09
CA THR A 416 -17.35 -68.52 12.40
C THR A 416 -17.30 -68.30 10.89
N SER A 417 -16.78 -69.31 10.25
CA SER A 417 -16.77 -69.60 8.84
C SER A 417 -18.15 -69.84 8.29
N THR A 418 -18.45 -69.33 7.10
CA THR A 418 -19.17 -70.17 6.08
C THR A 418 -19.00 -69.50 4.68
N ALA A 419 -18.53 -70.36 3.79
CA ALA A 419 -18.40 -70.11 2.37
C ALA A 419 -19.76 -70.13 1.65
N LYS A 420 -19.84 -69.37 0.56
CA LYS A 420 -20.48 -69.83 -0.71
C LYS A 420 -20.24 -68.85 -1.85
N SER A 421 -19.48 -69.30 -2.83
CA SER A 421 -19.45 -68.84 -4.23
C SER A 421 -20.51 -69.64 -5.02
N PRO A 422 -20.59 -69.53 -6.35
CA PRO A 422 -20.72 -68.38 -7.27
C PRO A 422 -21.87 -68.60 -8.27
N THR A 423 -22.25 -67.60 -9.08
CA THR A 423 -22.92 -67.90 -10.34
C THR A 423 -22.57 -66.89 -11.45
N THR A 424 -22.12 -67.48 -12.52
CA THR A 424 -21.82 -67.06 -13.86
C THR A 424 -23.05 -66.62 -14.68
N SER A 425 -22.86 -65.64 -15.62
CA SER A 425 -23.48 -65.61 -16.98
C SER A 425 -22.93 -64.37 -17.69
N SER A 426 -22.06 -64.44 -18.65
CA SER A 426 -22.06 -64.95 -20.03
C SER A 426 -22.73 -63.99 -21.04
N ALA A 427 -21.88 -63.60 -21.99
CA ALA A 427 -22.11 -63.34 -23.43
C ALA A 427 -22.69 -61.98 -23.84
N LYS A 428 -22.14 -61.23 -24.79
CA LYS A 428 -21.79 -61.50 -26.22
C LYS A 428 -21.14 -60.18 -26.78
N ARG A 429 -19.95 -60.16 -27.20
CA ARG A 429 -19.33 -60.21 -28.53
C ARG A 429 -20.15 -59.58 -29.67
N LYS A 430 -19.61 -58.45 -30.24
CA LYS A 430 -19.48 -58.31 -31.70
C LYS A 430 -18.35 -57.32 -32.07
N ARG A 431 -17.42 -57.85 -32.79
CA ARG A 431 -16.37 -57.22 -33.59
C ARG A 431 -16.97 -56.66 -34.88
N THR A 432 -16.43 -55.56 -35.41
CA THR A 432 -16.03 -55.45 -36.84
C THR A 432 -15.16 -54.19 -37.02
N SER A 433 -13.95 -54.40 -37.44
CA SER A 433 -13.18 -53.55 -38.36
C SER A 433 -13.33 -54.21 -39.77
N PRO A 434 -12.77 -53.69 -40.89
CA PRO A 434 -11.75 -52.66 -41.13
C PRO A 434 -11.93 -51.87 -42.46
N THR A 435 -10.81 -51.19 -42.88
CA THR A 435 -10.44 -50.74 -44.26
C THR A 435 -11.04 -49.41 -44.71
N GLY A 436 -10.31 -48.50 -45.34
CA GLY A 436 -9.07 -48.45 -46.05
C GLY A 436 -8.76 -47.08 -46.59
N ALA A 437 -7.50 -46.80 -46.68
CA ALA A 437 -6.70 -46.21 -47.75
C ALA A 437 -7.24 -44.99 -48.53
N ALA A 438 -6.49 -43.88 -48.56
CA ALA A 438 -5.66 -43.48 -49.69
C ALA A 438 -5.20 -42.00 -49.59
N ARG A 439 -3.88 -41.79 -49.65
CA ARG A 439 -3.21 -40.58 -50.15
C ARG A 439 -3.30 -40.57 -51.68
N PRO A 440 -3.19 -39.46 -52.42
CA PRO A 440 -1.91 -38.79 -52.59
C PRO A 440 -1.89 -37.28 -53.00
N THR A 441 -0.72 -36.68 -52.78
CA THR A 441 0.16 -35.82 -53.63
C THR A 441 -0.22 -34.41 -54.11
N ARG A 442 0.67 -33.45 -53.69
CA ARG A 442 1.51 -32.53 -54.50
C ARG A 442 0.85 -31.44 -55.34
N ARG A 443 1.13 -30.20 -55.03
CA ARG A 443 2.00 -29.31 -55.84
C ARG A 443 2.16 -27.91 -55.26
N ALA A 444 3.40 -27.56 -55.21
CA ALA A 444 4.06 -26.31 -55.11
C ALA A 444 3.66 -25.30 -56.23
N ARG A 445 3.75 -23.99 -55.94
CA ARG A 445 4.53 -22.99 -56.67
C ARG A 445 4.27 -21.59 -56.07
N THR A 446 5.37 -21.00 -55.74
CA THR A 446 5.67 -19.57 -55.67
C THR A 446 5.45 -18.85 -57.02
N PRO A 447 5.47 -17.50 -57.11
CA PRO A 447 6.52 -16.64 -56.56
C PRO A 447 6.05 -15.69 -55.46
#